data_b1a8b1457245eff8eb2d77b041250f7b
#
_entry.id   b1a8b1457245eff8eb2d77b041250f7b
#
_cell.length_a   1.000
_cell.length_b   1.000
_cell.length_c   1.000
_cell.angle_alpha   90.00
_cell.angle_beta   90.00
_cell.angle_gamma   90.00
#
_symmetry.space_group_name_H-M   'P 1'
#
loop_
_entity.id
_entity.type
_entity.pdbx_description
1 polymer ?
#
loop_
_entity_poly.entity_id
_entity_poly.type
_entity_poly.pdbx_seq_one_letter_code
_entity_poly.pdbx_strand_id
1 'polypeptide(L)'
;MPIVIEKGAIMSINRRQAFHDIARHRSTGVPYLTAAWQHLVGHEYGADEFADAYIDFVKKWDWDWVKINPRAIYYAEAWGSKYDRNEYDGYVIPRKLDDVVKTPADLAKIIELDPKQNEVLRQQYDSAAKIRAAFTDRAVLQSIFNPLSVLLQLADVPLYPGDEYATPSLTRDELVFAHADEAKKALTNIANTLAAYASALVTPVEQGGAGLDGIFFAVTGTVSEGYFTKEQYAEFGEPYDRIVLDAIKKANPEAEVLLHTCRAFSNPDWFEDYGVEIVQWDQYLDGNPQVDAPLKVVPVGGPSFTDFAVDGDASVVKADIEKVIELRKGKPFLLAPSCTVPTPVSEESLKALAAARA
;
A
#
# COMPACT_ATOMS: atom_id res chain seq x y z
N MET A 1 5.49 57.76 11.95
CA MET A 1 4.88 56.58 12.54
C MET A 1 5.39 55.37 11.80
N PRO A 2 6.13 54.43 12.43
CA PRO A 2 6.55 53.20 11.75
C PRO A 2 5.33 52.27 11.65
N ILE A 3 5.12 51.74 10.48
CA ILE A 3 4.15 50.68 10.20
C ILE A 3 4.68 49.41 10.88
N VAL A 4 4.01 48.97 11.93
CA VAL A 4 4.23 47.65 12.55
C VAL A 4 3.55 46.63 11.63
N ILE A 5 4.36 45.88 10.88
CA ILE A 5 3.87 44.68 10.20
C ILE A 5 3.69 43.60 11.28
N GLU A 6 2.43 43.36 11.66
CA GLU A 6 2.11 42.16 12.46
C GLU A 6 2.61 40.94 11.70
N LYS A 7 3.46 40.15 12.35
CA LYS A 7 3.82 38.81 11.88
C LYS A 7 2.53 38.00 11.84
N GLY A 8 1.98 37.80 10.64
CA GLY A 8 0.84 36.95 10.42
C GLY A 8 1.13 35.57 11.05
N ALA A 9 0.20 35.09 11.86
CA ALA A 9 0.22 33.75 12.37
C ALA A 9 0.37 32.80 11.17
N ILE A 10 1.44 32.03 11.12
CA ILE A 10 1.58 30.92 10.18
C ILE A 10 0.43 29.97 10.55
N MET A 11 -0.64 29.96 9.74
CA MET A 11 -1.72 29.02 9.92
C MET A 11 -1.11 27.63 9.74
N SER A 12 -1.13 26.82 10.79
CA SER A 12 -0.69 25.43 10.70
C SER A 12 -1.54 24.72 9.64
N ILE A 13 -0.89 24.16 8.64
CA ILE A 13 -1.54 23.42 7.56
C ILE A 13 -2.27 22.22 8.18
N ASN A 14 -3.55 22.08 7.89
CA ASN A 14 -4.27 20.86 8.21
C ASN A 14 -3.87 19.78 7.18
N ARG A 15 -2.83 18.99 7.50
CA ARG A 15 -2.26 17.96 6.63
C ARG A 15 -3.30 16.91 6.23
N ARG A 16 -4.21 16.56 7.15
CA ARG A 16 -5.28 15.60 6.86
C ARG A 16 -6.21 16.12 5.77
N GLN A 17 -6.70 17.36 5.92
CA GLN A 17 -7.55 17.99 4.92
C GLN A 17 -6.82 18.19 3.59
N ALA A 18 -5.55 18.62 3.62
CA ALA A 18 -4.74 18.80 2.43
C ALA A 18 -4.55 17.48 1.65
N PHE A 19 -4.43 16.34 2.34
CA PHE A 19 -4.38 15.03 1.69
C PHE A 19 -5.65 14.74 0.89
N HIS A 20 -6.83 14.91 1.49
CA HIS A 20 -8.12 14.73 0.81
C HIS A 20 -8.32 15.73 -0.33
N ASP A 21 -7.90 16.98 -0.17
CA ASP A 21 -8.03 18.00 -1.21
C ASP A 21 -7.12 17.68 -2.40
N ILE A 22 -5.86 17.23 -2.16
CA ILE A 22 -4.97 16.75 -3.21
C ILE A 22 -5.59 15.56 -3.94
N ALA A 23 -6.03 14.53 -3.21
CA ALA A 23 -6.62 13.31 -3.77
C ALA A 23 -7.81 13.60 -4.69
N ARG A 24 -8.57 14.66 -4.40
CA ARG A 24 -9.79 15.04 -5.13
C ARG A 24 -9.62 16.23 -6.06
N HIS A 25 -8.40 16.59 -6.42
CA HIS A 25 -8.08 17.72 -7.29
C HIS A 25 -8.67 19.06 -6.81
N ARG A 26 -8.83 19.23 -5.49
CA ARG A 26 -9.29 20.49 -4.90
C ARG A 26 -8.12 21.43 -4.66
N SER A 27 -8.41 22.72 -4.55
CA SER A 27 -7.40 23.71 -4.16
C SER A 27 -6.94 23.46 -2.73
N THR A 28 -5.63 23.41 -2.54
CA THR A 28 -4.99 23.24 -1.23
C THR A 28 -3.95 24.33 -0.99
N GLY A 29 -3.62 24.58 0.27
CA GLY A 29 -2.60 25.55 0.68
C GLY A 29 -1.16 25.09 0.46
N VAL A 30 -0.95 23.82 0.03
CA VAL A 30 0.36 23.23 -0.25
C VAL A 30 0.35 22.52 -1.60
N PRO A 31 1.47 22.51 -2.33
CA PRO A 31 1.53 21.88 -3.65
C PRO A 31 1.55 20.35 -3.59
N TYR A 32 2.03 19.76 -2.51
CA TYR A 32 2.12 18.31 -2.28
C TYR A 32 2.30 18.01 -0.78
N LEU A 33 2.22 16.73 -0.41
CA LEU A 33 2.52 16.21 0.91
C LEU A 33 3.55 15.08 0.79
N THR A 34 4.43 14.94 1.79
CA THR A 34 5.53 13.97 1.80
C THR A 34 5.25 12.78 2.70
N ALA A 35 5.69 11.59 2.29
CA ALA A 35 5.72 10.40 3.13
C ALA A 35 6.80 9.40 2.69
N ALA A 36 7.16 8.48 3.59
CA ALA A 36 7.86 7.25 3.24
C ALA A 36 7.42 6.13 4.19
N TRP A 37 7.67 4.89 3.79
CA TRP A 37 7.35 3.69 4.55
C TRP A 37 8.35 2.59 4.30
N GLN A 38 8.55 1.75 5.31
CA GLN A 38 9.42 0.58 5.26
C GLN A 38 8.84 -0.57 6.09
N HIS A 39 9.38 -1.77 5.94
CA HIS A 39 9.14 -2.84 6.88
C HIS A 39 9.95 -2.60 8.16
N LEU A 40 9.30 -2.72 9.31
CA LEU A 40 9.95 -2.59 10.62
C LEU A 40 10.30 -3.99 11.14
N VAL A 41 11.20 -4.68 10.42
CA VAL A 41 11.63 -6.05 10.72
C VAL A 41 12.02 -6.17 12.20
N GLY A 42 11.49 -7.20 12.87
CA GLY A 42 11.64 -7.40 14.31
C GLY A 42 10.53 -6.79 15.17
N HIS A 43 9.70 -5.87 14.62
CA HIS A 43 8.58 -5.21 15.32
C HIS A 43 7.21 -5.49 14.67
N GLU A 44 7.15 -6.38 13.67
CA GLU A 44 5.95 -6.57 12.84
C GLU A 44 4.89 -7.48 13.48
N TYR A 45 5.19 -8.09 14.64
CA TYR A 45 4.28 -8.97 15.37
C TYR A 45 3.84 -8.33 16.69
N GLY A 46 2.57 -8.57 17.04
CA GLY A 46 1.95 -7.90 18.19
C GLY A 46 1.36 -6.53 17.78
N ALA A 47 0.08 -6.32 18.15
CA ALA A 47 -0.62 -5.09 17.74
C ALA A 47 0.04 -3.84 18.33
N ASP A 48 0.36 -3.87 19.62
CA ASP A 48 0.95 -2.74 20.33
C ASP A 48 2.39 -2.50 19.91
N GLU A 49 3.20 -3.54 19.82
CA GLU A 49 4.61 -3.45 19.44
C GLU A 49 4.79 -2.85 18.05
N PHE A 50 4.04 -3.36 17.08
CA PHE A 50 4.06 -2.80 15.72
C PHE A 50 3.57 -1.36 15.68
N ALA A 51 2.45 -1.07 16.36
CA ALA A 51 1.88 0.27 16.37
C ALA A 51 2.84 1.29 17.00
N ASP A 52 3.48 0.97 18.13
CA ASP A 52 4.42 1.86 18.82
C ASP A 52 5.65 2.11 17.96
N ALA A 53 6.26 1.07 17.38
CA ALA A 53 7.40 1.21 16.48
C ALA A 53 7.05 2.06 15.23
N TYR A 54 5.83 1.86 14.68
CA TYR A 54 5.39 2.62 13.52
C TYR A 54 5.10 4.10 13.85
N ILE A 55 4.50 4.38 15.00
CA ILE A 55 4.29 5.73 15.51
C ILE A 55 5.62 6.46 15.69
N ASP A 56 6.61 5.79 16.27
CA ASP A 56 7.94 6.36 16.46
C ASP A 56 8.65 6.64 15.13
N PHE A 57 8.55 5.72 14.16
CA PHE A 57 9.05 5.94 12.81
C PHE A 57 8.42 7.16 12.15
N VAL A 58 7.10 7.30 12.19
CA VAL A 58 6.41 8.45 11.59
C VAL A 58 6.79 9.75 12.30
N LYS A 59 6.87 9.75 13.65
CA LYS A 59 7.26 10.93 14.44
C LYS A 59 8.70 11.35 14.19
N LYS A 60 9.63 10.39 14.05
CA LYS A 60 11.05 10.66 13.77
C LYS A 60 11.24 11.52 12.53
N TRP A 61 10.48 11.28 11.49
CA TRP A 61 10.56 11.97 10.21
C TRP A 61 9.46 13.03 10.02
N ASP A 62 8.45 13.02 10.87
CA ASP A 62 7.26 13.89 10.82
C ASP A 62 6.55 13.85 9.46
N TRP A 63 6.33 12.64 8.90
CA TRP A 63 5.66 12.46 7.62
C TRP A 63 4.30 13.17 7.56
N ASP A 64 3.98 13.81 6.44
CA ASP A 64 2.74 14.57 6.28
C ASP A 64 1.50 13.69 6.17
N TRP A 65 1.65 12.44 5.72
CA TRP A 65 0.62 11.41 5.72
C TRP A 65 1.26 10.05 6.04
N VAL A 66 0.42 9.08 6.40
CA VAL A 66 0.87 7.79 6.90
C VAL A 66 0.32 6.67 6.04
N LYS A 67 1.19 5.91 5.41
CA LYS A 67 0.87 4.59 4.83
C LYS A 67 1.39 3.54 5.79
N ILE A 68 0.51 2.89 6.53
CA ILE A 68 0.89 1.77 7.39
C ILE A 68 1.37 0.61 6.52
N ASN A 69 2.59 0.13 6.80
CA ASN A 69 3.25 -0.94 6.05
C ASN A 69 3.45 -2.15 6.96
N PRO A 70 2.42 -3.00 7.15
CA PRO A 70 2.52 -4.19 7.98
C PRO A 70 3.40 -5.25 7.32
N ARG A 71 3.67 -6.36 8.04
CA ARG A 71 4.30 -7.52 7.42
C ARG A 71 3.50 -8.00 6.20
N ALA A 72 4.19 -8.20 5.08
CA ALA A 72 3.54 -8.46 3.79
C ALA A 72 2.80 -9.80 3.73
N ILE A 73 3.00 -10.67 4.72
CA ILE A 73 2.48 -12.04 4.75
C ILE A 73 1.26 -12.23 5.64
N TYR A 74 0.75 -11.17 6.29
CA TYR A 74 -0.38 -11.31 7.23
C TYR A 74 -1.65 -11.85 6.57
N TYR A 75 -1.81 -11.61 5.27
CA TYR A 75 -2.91 -12.20 4.51
C TYR A 75 -2.83 -13.72 4.49
N ALA A 76 -1.67 -14.27 4.10
CA ALA A 76 -1.47 -15.71 4.07
C ALA A 76 -1.57 -16.34 5.46
N GLU A 77 -1.04 -15.67 6.49
CA GLU A 77 -1.18 -16.10 7.89
C GLU A 77 -2.66 -16.16 8.34
N ALA A 78 -3.50 -15.22 7.86
CA ALA A 78 -4.92 -15.18 8.21
C ALA A 78 -5.65 -16.47 7.81
N TRP A 79 -5.28 -17.11 6.70
CA TRP A 79 -5.80 -18.40 6.25
C TRP A 79 -5.00 -19.60 6.74
N GLY A 80 -3.89 -19.41 7.44
CA GLY A 80 -3.15 -20.48 8.12
C GLY A 80 -1.79 -20.84 7.53
N SER A 81 -1.24 -20.09 6.57
CA SER A 81 0.17 -20.21 6.17
C SER A 81 1.08 -19.93 7.37
N LYS A 82 2.20 -20.64 7.47
CA LYS A 82 3.08 -20.57 8.63
C LYS A 82 4.43 -20.00 8.25
N TYR A 83 4.92 -19.10 9.09
CA TYR A 83 6.21 -18.43 8.95
C TYR A 83 6.99 -18.46 10.26
N ASP A 84 8.31 -18.52 10.17
CA ASP A 84 9.19 -18.34 11.33
C ASP A 84 9.48 -16.85 11.53
N ARG A 85 8.77 -16.25 12.46
CA ARG A 85 8.88 -14.80 12.76
C ARG A 85 10.26 -14.35 13.24
N ASN A 86 11.16 -15.27 13.56
CA ASN A 86 12.50 -14.96 14.05
C ASN A 86 13.57 -15.12 12.95
N GLU A 87 13.21 -15.63 11.78
CA GLU A 87 14.15 -15.88 10.67
C GLU A 87 13.67 -15.18 9.39
N TYR A 88 14.46 -14.26 8.91
CA TYR A 88 14.17 -13.44 7.73
C TYR A 88 15.13 -13.70 6.56
N ASP A 89 16.17 -14.53 6.73
CA ASP A 89 17.15 -14.91 5.70
C ASP A 89 17.67 -13.72 4.85
N GLY A 90 17.81 -12.54 5.47
CA GLY A 90 18.22 -11.31 4.79
C GLY A 90 17.11 -10.59 4.00
N TYR A 91 15.88 -11.10 4.04
CA TYR A 91 14.71 -10.47 3.43
C TYR A 91 13.85 -9.70 4.44
N VAL A 92 12.86 -8.97 3.93
CA VAL A 92 11.82 -8.31 4.76
C VAL A 92 10.61 -9.23 5.02
N ILE A 93 10.65 -10.45 4.50
CA ILE A 93 9.63 -11.48 4.68
C ILE A 93 10.23 -12.59 5.53
N PRO A 94 9.58 -13.02 6.63
CA PRO A 94 10.06 -14.11 7.45
C PRO A 94 10.05 -15.43 6.68
N ARG A 95 10.94 -16.35 7.06
CA ARG A 95 11.09 -17.65 6.39
C ARG A 95 9.78 -18.44 6.48
N LYS A 96 9.30 -18.87 5.33
CA LYS A 96 8.09 -19.66 5.23
C LYS A 96 8.33 -21.10 5.73
N LEU A 97 7.36 -21.64 6.44
CA LEU A 97 7.35 -23.00 6.97
C LEU A 97 6.29 -23.88 6.30
N ASP A 98 5.12 -23.31 5.95
CA ASP A 98 4.01 -24.09 5.40
C ASP A 98 3.01 -23.19 4.64
N ASP A 99 2.40 -23.75 3.56
CA ASP A 99 1.40 -23.09 2.74
C ASP A 99 0.02 -23.73 2.91
N VAL A 100 -1.02 -22.91 2.69
CA VAL A 100 -2.42 -23.35 2.72
C VAL A 100 -2.75 -24.18 1.48
N VAL A 101 -2.28 -23.75 0.31
CA VAL A 101 -2.59 -24.36 -0.98
C VAL A 101 -1.37 -25.02 -1.56
N LYS A 102 -1.37 -26.35 -1.62
CA LYS A 102 -0.31 -27.19 -2.22
C LYS A 102 -0.82 -28.02 -3.39
N THR A 103 -2.13 -28.21 -3.46
CA THR A 103 -2.82 -28.92 -4.52
C THR A 103 -4.07 -28.15 -4.93
N PRO A 104 -4.62 -28.35 -6.12
CA PRO A 104 -5.86 -27.68 -6.53
C PRO A 104 -7.03 -27.95 -5.57
N ALA A 105 -7.10 -29.13 -4.95
CA ALA A 105 -8.14 -29.45 -3.97
C ALA A 105 -8.08 -28.58 -2.71
N ASP A 106 -6.91 -28.03 -2.40
CA ASP A 106 -6.71 -27.15 -1.24
C ASP A 106 -7.36 -25.76 -1.42
N LEU A 107 -7.74 -25.36 -2.64
CA LEU A 107 -8.54 -24.15 -2.89
C LEU A 107 -9.83 -24.14 -2.06
N ALA A 108 -10.40 -25.33 -1.78
CA ALA A 108 -11.57 -25.46 -0.91
C ALA A 108 -11.32 -25.06 0.56
N LYS A 109 -10.07 -24.96 1.01
CA LYS A 109 -9.71 -24.49 2.36
C LYS A 109 -9.81 -22.96 2.49
N ILE A 110 -9.82 -22.24 1.37
CA ILE A 110 -9.95 -20.79 1.35
C ILE A 110 -11.43 -20.43 1.55
N ILE A 111 -11.81 -20.29 2.81
CA ILE A 111 -13.16 -19.88 3.22
C ILE A 111 -13.20 -18.38 3.51
N GLU A 112 -14.38 -17.79 3.52
CA GLU A 112 -14.58 -16.43 4.03
C GLU A 112 -14.29 -16.37 5.53
N LEU A 113 -13.49 -15.38 5.96
CA LEU A 113 -13.12 -15.16 7.36
C LEU A 113 -13.86 -13.95 7.92
N ASP A 114 -14.26 -14.03 9.18
CA ASP A 114 -14.70 -12.85 9.93
C ASP A 114 -13.46 -12.12 10.50
N PRO A 115 -13.14 -10.88 10.03
CA PRO A 115 -11.98 -10.14 10.51
C PRO A 115 -11.99 -9.86 12.02
N LYS A 116 -13.16 -9.85 12.65
CA LYS A 116 -13.28 -9.64 14.11
C LYS A 116 -12.91 -10.89 14.91
N GLN A 117 -13.07 -12.07 14.31
CA GLN A 117 -12.77 -13.36 14.95
C GLN A 117 -11.40 -13.89 14.55
N ASN A 118 -10.90 -13.54 13.37
CA ASN A 118 -9.57 -13.93 12.91
C ASN A 118 -8.50 -13.16 13.68
N GLU A 119 -7.63 -13.88 14.39
CA GLU A 119 -6.62 -13.29 15.26
C GLU A 119 -5.63 -12.38 14.50
N VAL A 120 -5.21 -12.79 13.31
CA VAL A 120 -4.24 -12.04 12.50
C VAL A 120 -4.86 -10.72 12.00
N LEU A 121 -6.06 -10.78 11.42
CA LEU A 121 -6.76 -9.58 10.91
C LEU A 121 -7.14 -8.62 12.05
N ARG A 122 -7.55 -9.16 13.20
CA ARG A 122 -7.83 -8.36 14.39
C ARG A 122 -6.58 -7.66 14.90
N GLN A 123 -5.43 -8.35 14.96
CA GLN A 123 -4.14 -7.75 15.34
C GLN A 123 -3.78 -6.58 14.42
N GLN A 124 -3.96 -6.73 13.10
CA GLN A 124 -3.70 -5.67 12.14
C GLN A 124 -4.70 -4.50 12.28
N TYR A 125 -5.96 -4.80 12.57
CA TYR A 125 -6.96 -3.78 12.87
C TYR A 125 -6.60 -2.97 14.12
N ASP A 126 -6.26 -3.65 15.21
CA ASP A 126 -5.92 -3.03 16.50
C ASP A 126 -4.70 -2.11 16.36
N SER A 127 -3.65 -2.56 15.66
CA SER A 127 -2.49 -1.70 15.39
C SER A 127 -2.83 -0.50 14.51
N ALA A 128 -3.63 -0.67 13.47
CA ALA A 128 -4.05 0.43 12.59
C ALA A 128 -4.90 1.48 13.36
N ALA A 129 -5.82 1.02 14.20
CA ALA A 129 -6.64 1.90 15.05
C ALA A 129 -5.77 2.70 16.05
N LYS A 130 -4.77 2.07 16.66
CA LYS A 130 -3.82 2.73 17.57
C LYS A 130 -2.96 3.78 16.82
N ILE A 131 -2.46 3.45 15.64
CA ILE A 131 -1.71 4.40 14.80
C ILE A 131 -2.61 5.59 14.40
N ARG A 132 -3.86 5.31 13.98
CA ARG A 132 -4.82 6.36 13.65
C ARG A 132 -5.10 7.29 14.83
N ALA A 133 -5.26 6.75 16.03
CA ALA A 133 -5.48 7.54 17.24
C ALA A 133 -4.29 8.47 17.59
N ALA A 134 -3.07 8.04 17.26
CA ALA A 134 -1.86 8.83 17.48
C ALA A 134 -1.68 9.99 16.48
N PHE A 135 -2.30 9.93 15.30
CA PHE A 135 -2.13 10.90 14.22
C PHE A 135 -3.48 11.47 13.75
N THR A 136 -4.04 12.41 14.52
CA THR A 136 -5.32 13.05 14.19
C THR A 136 -5.19 14.18 13.17
N ASP A 137 -3.98 14.71 12.98
CA ASP A 137 -3.64 15.88 12.15
C ASP A 137 -3.29 15.53 10.69
N ARG A 138 -3.14 14.24 10.36
CA ARG A 138 -2.72 13.76 9.04
C ARG A 138 -3.51 12.54 8.60
N ALA A 139 -3.54 12.28 7.29
CA ALA A 139 -4.22 11.11 6.75
C ALA A 139 -3.45 9.83 7.09
N VAL A 140 -4.20 8.75 7.39
CA VAL A 140 -3.66 7.43 7.71
C VAL A 140 -4.34 6.39 6.83
N LEU A 141 -3.55 5.63 6.08
CA LEU A 141 -3.98 4.55 5.19
C LEU A 141 -3.36 3.23 5.63
N GLN A 142 -4.12 2.13 5.52
CA GLN A 142 -3.62 0.75 5.73
C GLN A 142 -3.34 0.09 4.39
N SER A 143 -2.23 -0.67 4.31
CA SER A 143 -1.93 -1.50 3.14
C SER A 143 -2.78 -2.75 3.12
N ILE A 144 -3.43 -3.00 1.99
CA ILE A 144 -4.17 -4.23 1.70
C ILE A 144 -3.75 -4.71 0.31
N PHE A 145 -3.40 -5.99 0.17
CA PHE A 145 -3.21 -6.62 -1.13
C PHE A 145 -4.55 -6.94 -1.76
N ASN A 146 -4.60 -6.92 -3.08
CA ASN A 146 -5.79 -7.31 -3.80
C ASN A 146 -6.06 -8.83 -3.69
N PRO A 147 -7.30 -9.28 -3.91
CA PRO A 147 -7.66 -10.69 -3.76
C PRO A 147 -6.82 -11.66 -4.59
N LEU A 148 -6.46 -11.29 -5.83
CA LEU A 148 -5.63 -12.13 -6.69
C LEU A 148 -4.21 -12.29 -6.12
N SER A 149 -3.59 -11.22 -5.61
CA SER A 149 -2.29 -11.29 -4.95
C SER A 149 -2.33 -12.19 -3.70
N VAL A 150 -3.40 -12.09 -2.92
CA VAL A 150 -3.58 -12.97 -1.74
C VAL A 150 -3.72 -14.43 -2.15
N LEU A 151 -4.48 -14.74 -3.20
CA LEU A 151 -4.61 -16.11 -3.72
C LEU A 151 -3.23 -16.69 -4.13
N LEU A 152 -2.42 -15.91 -4.85
CA LEU A 152 -1.08 -16.31 -5.24
C LEU A 152 -0.21 -16.58 -4.00
N GLN A 153 -0.27 -15.69 -2.99
CA GLN A 153 0.52 -15.82 -1.77
C GLN A 153 0.14 -17.07 -0.95
N LEU A 154 -1.15 -17.46 -0.94
CA LEU A 154 -1.63 -18.67 -0.24
C LEU A 154 -1.09 -19.98 -0.83
N ALA A 155 -0.66 -19.96 -2.10
CA ALA A 155 -0.05 -21.07 -2.81
C ALA A 155 1.46 -20.89 -3.06
N ASP A 156 2.07 -19.87 -2.46
CA ASP A 156 3.46 -19.46 -2.70
C ASP A 156 3.80 -19.21 -4.18
N VAL A 157 2.81 -18.92 -4.99
CA VAL A 157 3.06 -18.50 -6.36
C VAL A 157 3.63 -17.07 -6.33
N PRO A 158 4.71 -16.78 -7.09
CA PRO A 158 5.33 -15.47 -7.07
C PRO A 158 4.32 -14.33 -7.25
N LEU A 159 4.43 -13.29 -6.42
CA LEU A 159 3.61 -12.07 -6.59
C LEU A 159 4.10 -11.21 -7.75
N TYR A 160 5.32 -11.44 -8.21
CA TYR A 160 5.97 -10.71 -9.29
C TYR A 160 6.60 -11.66 -10.28
N PRO A 161 6.59 -11.35 -11.59
CA PRO A 161 7.28 -12.16 -12.58
C PRO A 161 8.77 -12.30 -12.24
N GLY A 162 9.28 -13.54 -12.19
CA GLY A 162 10.71 -13.82 -11.99
C GLY A 162 11.19 -13.77 -10.54
N ASP A 163 10.31 -13.67 -9.54
CA ASP A 163 10.71 -13.80 -8.13
C ASP A 163 11.25 -15.22 -7.86
N GLU A 164 12.46 -15.29 -7.30
CA GLU A 164 13.20 -16.55 -7.08
C GLU A 164 13.03 -17.12 -5.65
N TYR A 165 12.53 -16.32 -4.71
CA TYR A 165 12.34 -16.76 -3.31
C TYR A 165 11.04 -17.53 -3.07
N ALA A 166 10.16 -17.58 -4.06
CA ALA A 166 8.96 -18.41 -4.01
C ALA A 166 9.28 -19.85 -4.45
N THR A 167 8.70 -20.83 -3.76
CA THR A 167 8.87 -22.26 -4.06
C THR A 167 7.52 -22.96 -4.15
N PRO A 168 6.67 -22.57 -5.12
CA PRO A 168 5.31 -23.05 -5.21
C PRO A 168 5.22 -24.54 -5.54
N SER A 169 4.22 -25.22 -4.95
CA SER A 169 3.84 -26.58 -5.33
C SER A 169 2.97 -26.62 -6.60
N LEU A 170 2.38 -25.48 -6.97
CA LEU A 170 1.55 -25.30 -8.15
C LEU A 170 2.09 -24.13 -8.98
N THR A 171 1.98 -24.25 -10.29
CA THR A 171 2.17 -23.09 -11.16
C THR A 171 0.99 -22.13 -11.07
N ARG A 172 1.19 -20.87 -11.48
CA ARG A 172 0.11 -19.91 -11.63
C ARG A 172 -1.05 -20.46 -12.49
N ASP A 173 -0.71 -21.12 -13.59
CA ASP A 173 -1.70 -21.62 -14.55
C ASP A 173 -2.52 -22.79 -13.96
N GLU A 174 -1.88 -23.66 -13.17
CA GLU A 174 -2.59 -24.70 -12.42
C GLU A 174 -3.49 -24.12 -11.33
N LEU A 175 -3.01 -23.09 -10.58
CA LEU A 175 -3.76 -22.47 -9.51
C LEU A 175 -4.97 -21.71 -10.00
N VAL A 176 -4.83 -20.93 -11.09
CA VAL A 176 -5.83 -19.92 -11.49
C VAL A 176 -6.67 -20.39 -12.68
N PHE A 177 -6.04 -20.95 -13.72
CA PHE A 177 -6.73 -21.19 -14.99
C PHE A 177 -7.19 -22.63 -15.15
N ALA A 178 -6.40 -23.62 -14.75
CA ALA A 178 -6.78 -25.02 -14.88
C ALA A 178 -7.94 -25.43 -13.95
N HIS A 179 -8.14 -24.67 -12.85
CA HIS A 179 -9.19 -24.87 -11.85
C HIS A 179 -9.98 -23.57 -11.63
N ALA A 180 -10.44 -22.96 -12.74
CA ALA A 180 -11.01 -21.62 -12.76
C ALA A 180 -12.22 -21.45 -11.82
N ASP A 181 -13.11 -22.41 -11.73
CA ASP A 181 -14.31 -22.31 -10.88
C ASP A 181 -13.94 -22.33 -9.38
N GLU A 182 -13.00 -23.19 -8.98
CA GLU A 182 -12.48 -23.27 -7.62
C GLU A 182 -11.67 -22.01 -7.28
N ALA A 183 -10.86 -21.52 -8.20
CA ALA A 183 -10.11 -20.28 -8.04
C ALA A 183 -11.04 -19.07 -7.88
N LYS A 184 -12.08 -18.95 -8.71
CA LYS A 184 -13.08 -17.87 -8.60
C LYS A 184 -13.84 -17.92 -7.28
N LYS A 185 -14.16 -19.12 -6.78
CA LYS A 185 -14.77 -19.28 -5.45
C LYS A 185 -13.83 -18.84 -4.34
N ALA A 186 -12.56 -19.24 -4.40
CA ALA A 186 -11.54 -18.82 -3.44
C ALA A 186 -11.35 -17.29 -3.48
N LEU A 187 -11.22 -16.69 -4.67
CA LEU A 187 -11.15 -15.25 -4.87
C LEU A 187 -12.35 -14.50 -4.27
N THR A 188 -13.56 -15.04 -4.43
CA THR A 188 -14.77 -14.46 -3.81
C THR A 188 -14.67 -14.46 -2.28
N ASN A 189 -14.24 -15.57 -1.69
CA ASN A 189 -14.08 -15.66 -0.23
C ASN A 189 -12.99 -14.71 0.30
N ILE A 190 -11.88 -14.59 -0.43
CA ILE A 190 -10.83 -13.62 -0.12
C ILE A 190 -11.37 -12.19 -0.22
N ALA A 191 -12.04 -11.87 -1.34
CA ALA A 191 -12.59 -10.54 -1.58
C ALA A 191 -13.60 -10.13 -0.49
N ASN A 192 -14.52 -11.02 -0.11
CA ASN A 192 -15.48 -10.76 0.96
C ASN A 192 -14.80 -10.53 2.31
N THR A 193 -13.78 -11.32 2.63
CA THR A 193 -12.97 -11.15 3.85
C THR A 193 -12.28 -9.79 3.86
N LEU A 194 -11.59 -9.44 2.76
CA LEU A 194 -10.88 -8.16 2.64
C LEU A 194 -11.85 -6.97 2.60
N ALA A 195 -13.03 -7.12 1.99
CA ALA A 195 -14.07 -6.11 1.99
C ALA A 195 -14.59 -5.81 3.40
N ALA A 196 -14.85 -6.85 4.19
CA ALA A 196 -15.25 -6.70 5.59
C ALA A 196 -14.15 -6.05 6.43
N TYR A 197 -12.89 -6.47 6.22
CA TYR A 197 -11.72 -5.90 6.90
C TYR A 197 -11.50 -4.43 6.53
N ALA A 198 -11.46 -4.10 5.25
CA ALA A 198 -11.28 -2.73 4.77
C ALA A 198 -12.42 -1.81 5.25
N SER A 199 -13.67 -2.29 5.21
CA SER A 199 -14.81 -1.55 5.76
C SER A 199 -14.63 -1.23 7.24
N ALA A 200 -14.19 -2.19 8.05
CA ALA A 200 -13.94 -1.96 9.48
C ALA A 200 -12.83 -0.90 9.70
N LEU A 201 -11.79 -0.89 8.86
CA LEU A 201 -10.69 0.09 8.95
C LEU A 201 -11.16 1.52 8.64
N VAL A 202 -11.96 1.72 7.59
CA VAL A 202 -12.34 3.07 7.15
C VAL A 202 -13.63 3.59 7.78
N THR A 203 -14.47 2.71 8.36
CA THR A 203 -15.67 3.15 9.09
C THR A 203 -15.27 4.15 10.17
N PRO A 204 -15.98 5.29 10.29
CA PRO A 204 -15.72 6.30 11.31
C PRO A 204 -15.72 5.72 12.74
N VAL A 205 -14.88 6.29 13.62
CA VAL A 205 -14.73 5.80 15.02
C VAL A 205 -16.05 5.85 15.77
N GLU A 206 -16.85 6.88 15.57
CA GLU A 206 -18.18 7.05 16.17
C GLU A 206 -19.21 6.01 15.70
N GLN A 207 -18.91 5.29 14.63
CA GLN A 207 -19.70 4.18 14.10
C GLN A 207 -19.07 2.80 14.42
N GLY A 208 -17.99 2.79 15.23
CA GLY A 208 -17.34 1.58 15.70
C GLY A 208 -16.24 1.02 14.79
N GLY A 209 -15.74 1.82 13.83
CA GLY A 209 -14.59 1.49 13.01
C GLY A 209 -13.28 2.09 13.53
N ALA A 210 -12.17 1.87 12.79
CA ALA A 210 -10.87 2.44 13.12
C ALA A 210 -10.71 3.90 12.65
N GLY A 211 -11.56 4.39 11.76
CA GLY A 211 -11.58 5.78 11.29
C GLY A 211 -10.39 6.17 10.41
N LEU A 212 -9.81 5.21 9.67
CA LEU A 212 -8.74 5.50 8.71
C LEU A 212 -9.27 6.37 7.57
N ASP A 213 -8.37 7.18 7.00
CA ASP A 213 -8.69 8.09 5.89
C ASP A 213 -8.73 7.36 4.54
N GLY A 214 -8.21 6.13 4.47
CA GLY A 214 -8.23 5.36 3.24
C GLY A 214 -7.48 4.04 3.32
N ILE A 215 -7.35 3.44 2.14
CA ILE A 215 -6.68 2.17 1.93
C ILE A 215 -5.60 2.35 0.86
N PHE A 216 -4.41 1.83 1.14
CA PHE A 216 -3.37 1.58 0.14
C PHE A 216 -3.62 0.19 -0.44
N PHE A 217 -4.20 0.15 -1.64
CA PHE A 217 -4.63 -1.09 -2.30
C PHE A 217 -3.58 -1.54 -3.31
N ALA A 218 -2.82 -2.59 -2.98
CA ALA A 218 -1.71 -3.05 -3.80
C ALA A 218 -2.13 -4.23 -4.68
N VAL A 219 -2.04 -4.05 -5.99
CA VAL A 219 -2.25 -5.13 -6.97
C VAL A 219 -0.96 -5.90 -7.29
N THR A 220 0.12 -5.56 -6.60
CA THR A 220 1.46 -6.16 -6.72
C THR A 220 1.95 -6.23 -8.17
N GLY A 221 2.58 -7.33 -8.59
CA GLY A 221 3.01 -7.57 -9.97
C GLY A 221 1.98 -8.28 -10.84
N THR A 222 0.73 -8.44 -10.37
CA THR A 222 -0.31 -9.18 -11.12
C THR A 222 -0.67 -8.51 -12.44
N VAL A 223 -0.45 -7.21 -12.55
CA VAL A 223 -0.71 -6.42 -13.77
C VAL A 223 0.56 -6.11 -14.58
N SER A 224 1.71 -6.67 -14.19
CA SER A 224 2.94 -6.52 -14.96
C SER A 224 2.86 -7.32 -16.28
N GLU A 225 3.41 -6.76 -17.36
CA GLU A 225 3.44 -7.42 -18.66
C GLU A 225 4.05 -8.83 -18.57
N GLY A 226 3.44 -9.80 -19.26
CA GLY A 226 3.88 -11.19 -19.26
C GLY A 226 3.45 -12.00 -18.05
N TYR A 227 2.74 -11.40 -17.07
CA TYR A 227 2.24 -12.13 -15.91
C TYR A 227 0.75 -12.46 -16.05
N PHE A 228 -0.16 -11.49 -15.99
CA PHE A 228 -1.56 -11.65 -16.43
C PHE A 228 -1.82 -10.69 -17.59
N THR A 229 -2.52 -11.16 -18.63
CA THR A 229 -3.01 -10.26 -19.66
C THR A 229 -4.14 -9.39 -19.11
N LYS A 230 -4.48 -8.31 -19.81
CA LYS A 230 -5.59 -7.45 -19.41
C LYS A 230 -6.91 -8.21 -19.33
N GLU A 231 -7.14 -9.14 -20.27
CA GLU A 231 -8.32 -10.01 -20.31
C GLU A 231 -8.34 -11.00 -19.13
N GLN A 232 -7.18 -11.60 -18.80
CA GLN A 232 -7.06 -12.48 -17.64
C GLN A 232 -7.29 -11.71 -16.33
N TYR A 233 -6.77 -10.49 -16.24
CA TYR A 233 -7.01 -9.63 -15.07
C TYR A 233 -8.48 -9.20 -14.97
N ALA A 234 -9.13 -8.89 -16.10
CA ALA A 234 -10.56 -8.59 -16.15
C ALA A 234 -11.44 -9.77 -15.70
N GLU A 235 -10.93 -11.01 -15.80
CA GLU A 235 -11.66 -12.21 -15.34
C GLU A 235 -11.32 -12.61 -13.90
N PHE A 236 -10.04 -12.54 -13.50
CA PHE A 236 -9.56 -13.10 -12.22
C PHE A 236 -9.09 -12.03 -11.21
N GLY A 237 -8.97 -10.78 -11.60
CA GLY A 237 -8.57 -9.66 -10.74
C GLY A 237 -9.72 -8.68 -10.50
N GLU A 238 -10.12 -7.94 -11.54
CA GLU A 238 -11.03 -6.81 -11.44
C GLU A 238 -12.35 -7.11 -10.72
N PRO A 239 -13.10 -8.21 -10.96
CA PRO A 239 -14.38 -8.45 -10.30
C PRO A 239 -14.24 -8.54 -8.77
N TYR A 240 -13.12 -9.06 -8.28
CA TYR A 240 -12.84 -9.24 -6.87
C TYR A 240 -12.28 -7.97 -6.24
N ASP A 241 -11.51 -7.18 -6.98
CA ASP A 241 -11.08 -5.84 -6.57
C ASP A 241 -12.30 -4.94 -6.35
N ARG A 242 -13.29 -4.97 -7.27
CA ARG A 242 -14.52 -4.19 -7.16
C ARG A 242 -15.29 -4.50 -5.87
N ILE A 243 -15.35 -5.76 -5.44
CA ILE A 243 -15.99 -6.14 -4.17
C ILE A 243 -15.36 -5.38 -3.00
N VAL A 244 -14.03 -5.29 -2.96
CA VAL A 244 -13.30 -4.60 -1.89
C VAL A 244 -13.47 -3.08 -1.99
N LEU A 245 -13.29 -2.52 -3.19
CA LEU A 245 -13.36 -1.07 -3.44
C LEU A 245 -14.76 -0.51 -3.16
N ASP A 246 -15.81 -1.22 -3.62
CA ASP A 246 -17.20 -0.84 -3.36
C ASP A 246 -17.54 -0.89 -1.88
N ALA A 247 -17.01 -1.88 -1.15
CA ALA A 247 -17.20 -1.99 0.29
C ALA A 247 -16.54 -0.84 1.06
N ILE A 248 -15.33 -0.38 0.65
CA ILE A 248 -14.66 0.78 1.20
C ILE A 248 -15.55 2.02 1.04
N LYS A 249 -16.00 2.30 -0.18
CA LYS A 249 -16.82 3.49 -0.48
C LYS A 249 -18.20 3.43 0.18
N LYS A 250 -18.77 2.25 0.33
CA LYS A 250 -20.03 2.05 1.07
C LYS A 250 -19.87 2.30 2.57
N ALA A 251 -18.75 1.87 3.16
CA ALA A 251 -18.47 2.05 4.59
C ALA A 251 -18.13 3.52 4.92
N ASN A 252 -17.37 4.17 4.04
CA ASN A 252 -17.02 5.58 4.16
C ASN A 252 -16.81 6.19 2.76
N PRO A 253 -17.78 6.97 2.23
CA PRO A 253 -17.65 7.63 0.93
C PRO A 253 -16.49 8.64 0.84
N GLU A 254 -16.01 9.11 1.99
CA GLU A 254 -14.89 10.04 2.08
C GLU A 254 -13.53 9.34 2.17
N ALA A 255 -13.48 8.02 2.33
CA ALA A 255 -12.23 7.27 2.34
C ALA A 255 -11.58 7.28 0.95
N GLU A 256 -10.27 7.57 0.90
CA GLU A 256 -9.51 7.57 -0.34
C GLU A 256 -8.92 6.17 -0.62
N VAL A 257 -8.82 5.83 -1.89
CA VAL A 257 -8.08 4.64 -2.32
C VAL A 257 -6.82 5.08 -3.07
N LEU A 258 -5.66 4.70 -2.54
CA LEU A 258 -4.39 4.80 -3.19
C LEU A 258 -4.05 3.40 -3.76
N LEU A 259 -4.19 3.22 -5.06
CA LEU A 259 -3.86 1.97 -5.73
C LEU A 259 -2.37 1.95 -6.10
N HIS A 260 -1.72 0.82 -5.89
CA HIS A 260 -0.30 0.63 -6.20
C HIS A 260 -0.12 -0.51 -7.20
N THR A 261 0.53 -0.20 -8.33
CA THR A 261 1.09 -1.17 -9.26
C THR A 261 2.60 -1.26 -9.03
N CYS A 262 3.18 -2.45 -9.15
CA CYS A 262 4.56 -2.69 -8.75
C CYS A 262 5.38 -3.32 -9.87
N ARG A 263 6.70 -3.07 -9.87
CA ARG A 263 7.67 -3.57 -10.84
C ARG A 263 7.58 -2.89 -12.21
N ALA A 264 8.35 -3.41 -13.17
CA ALA A 264 8.38 -2.94 -14.55
C ALA A 264 7.08 -3.29 -15.29
N PHE A 265 6.76 -2.50 -16.32
CA PHE A 265 5.60 -2.71 -17.20
C PHE A 265 4.29 -2.90 -16.41
N SER A 266 4.07 -2.11 -15.36
CA SER A 266 3.02 -2.34 -14.36
C SER A 266 1.64 -1.77 -14.71
N ASN A 267 1.46 -1.21 -15.90
CA ASN A 267 0.19 -0.78 -16.48
C ASN A 267 -0.71 0.07 -15.55
N PRO A 268 -0.23 1.17 -14.94
CA PRO A 268 -1.04 1.99 -14.04
C PRO A 268 -2.27 2.63 -14.74
N ASP A 269 -2.24 2.80 -16.05
CA ASP A 269 -3.34 3.30 -16.88
C ASP A 269 -4.58 2.39 -16.90
N TRP A 270 -4.45 1.10 -16.58
CA TRP A 270 -5.60 0.20 -16.47
C TRP A 270 -6.58 0.63 -15.36
N PHE A 271 -6.13 1.45 -14.44
CA PHE A 271 -6.88 1.83 -13.22
C PHE A 271 -7.49 3.25 -13.26
N GLU A 272 -7.40 3.97 -14.38
CA GLU A 272 -7.95 5.33 -14.51
C GLU A 272 -9.47 5.40 -14.30
N ASP A 273 -10.20 4.36 -14.68
CA ASP A 273 -11.65 4.28 -14.54
C ASP A 273 -12.06 3.29 -13.42
N TYR A 274 -11.12 2.99 -12.51
CA TYR A 274 -11.31 2.04 -11.41
C TYR A 274 -12.06 2.64 -10.20
N GLY A 275 -12.27 3.96 -10.18
CA GLY A 275 -12.90 4.67 -9.06
C GLY A 275 -11.96 4.87 -7.89
N VAL A 276 -10.64 4.86 -8.14
CA VAL A 276 -9.59 5.19 -7.18
C VAL A 276 -9.15 6.65 -7.37
N GLU A 277 -8.75 7.31 -6.31
CA GLU A 277 -8.35 8.71 -6.35
C GLU A 277 -6.87 8.90 -6.69
N ILE A 278 -6.04 7.96 -6.23
CA ILE A 278 -4.58 8.09 -6.27
C ILE A 278 -4.00 6.80 -6.83
N VAL A 279 -2.97 6.91 -7.70
CA VAL A 279 -2.21 5.75 -8.20
C VAL A 279 -0.73 5.96 -7.98
N GLN A 280 -0.04 4.90 -7.53
CA GLN A 280 1.41 4.84 -7.39
C GLN A 280 2.00 3.74 -8.26
N TRP A 281 3.11 4.06 -8.90
CA TRP A 281 3.98 3.13 -9.65
C TRP A 281 5.43 3.59 -9.58
N ASP A 282 6.35 2.74 -9.99
CA ASP A 282 7.76 3.12 -10.12
C ASP A 282 8.04 3.64 -11.52
N GLN A 283 8.17 4.95 -11.68
CA GLN A 283 8.44 5.62 -12.95
C GLN A 283 9.84 5.36 -13.52
N TYR A 284 10.74 4.78 -12.75
CA TYR A 284 12.13 4.50 -13.15
C TYR A 284 12.29 3.10 -13.75
N LEU A 285 11.31 2.24 -13.61
CA LEU A 285 11.34 0.89 -14.16
C LEU A 285 10.81 0.85 -15.59
N ASP A 286 11.35 -0.09 -16.36
CA ASP A 286 11.04 -0.23 -17.79
C ASP A 286 9.54 -0.33 -18.05
N GLY A 287 9.09 0.33 -19.13
CA GLY A 287 7.70 0.32 -19.59
C GLY A 287 6.71 1.13 -18.74
N ASN A 288 7.11 1.65 -17.59
CA ASN A 288 6.25 2.48 -16.77
C ASN A 288 6.25 3.95 -17.25
N PRO A 289 5.10 4.63 -17.20
CA PRO A 289 5.02 6.04 -17.57
C PRO A 289 5.77 6.94 -16.59
N GLN A 290 6.17 8.12 -17.02
CA GLN A 290 6.68 9.16 -16.12
C GLN A 290 5.54 9.72 -15.25
N VAL A 291 5.89 10.33 -14.10
CA VAL A 291 4.92 10.86 -13.14
C VAL A 291 4.01 11.97 -13.71
N ASP A 292 4.41 12.62 -14.79
CA ASP A 292 3.65 13.67 -15.49
C ASP A 292 2.75 13.14 -16.60
N ALA A 293 2.71 11.81 -16.81
CA ALA A 293 1.77 11.17 -17.74
C ALA A 293 0.34 11.69 -17.52
N PRO A 294 -0.45 11.86 -18.60
CA PRO A 294 -1.76 12.49 -18.53
C PRO A 294 -2.84 11.54 -17.97
N LEU A 295 -2.58 10.92 -16.82
CA LEU A 295 -3.55 10.10 -16.11
C LEU A 295 -4.61 10.97 -15.42
N LYS A 296 -5.86 10.47 -15.33
CA LYS A 296 -6.99 11.16 -14.69
C LYS A 296 -6.89 11.17 -13.16
N VAL A 297 -6.10 10.26 -12.60
CA VAL A 297 -5.89 10.05 -11.16
C VAL A 297 -4.71 10.87 -10.64
N VAL A 298 -4.65 11.12 -9.35
CA VAL A 298 -3.52 11.79 -8.71
C VAL A 298 -2.34 10.83 -8.61
N PRO A 299 -1.16 11.14 -9.16
CA PRO A 299 0.01 10.28 -9.00
C PRO A 299 0.67 10.45 -7.65
N VAL A 300 1.27 9.36 -7.13
CA VAL A 300 2.36 9.44 -6.17
C VAL A 300 3.66 9.34 -6.94
N GLY A 301 4.48 10.38 -6.87
CA GLY A 301 5.79 10.45 -7.51
C GLY A 301 6.88 10.78 -6.51
N GLY A 302 8.11 10.43 -6.84
CA GLY A 302 9.26 10.69 -5.99
C GLY A 302 10.49 9.92 -6.46
N PRO A 303 11.55 9.85 -5.63
CA PRO A 303 12.77 9.13 -5.96
C PRO A 303 12.54 7.62 -6.11
N SER A 304 13.42 6.94 -6.83
CA SER A 304 13.44 5.47 -6.82
C SER A 304 13.62 4.95 -5.39
N PHE A 305 12.85 3.92 -5.03
CA PHE A 305 12.99 3.30 -3.71
C PHE A 305 14.38 2.69 -3.50
N THR A 306 15.06 2.26 -4.57
CA THR A 306 16.41 1.67 -4.51
C THR A 306 17.47 2.64 -4.00
N ASP A 307 17.29 3.95 -4.24
CA ASP A 307 18.23 5.00 -3.81
C ASP A 307 18.19 5.25 -2.29
N PHE A 308 17.24 4.61 -1.60
CA PHE A 308 17.16 4.60 -0.14
C PHE A 308 17.91 3.42 0.50
N ALA A 309 18.63 2.59 -0.25
CA ALA A 309 19.51 1.57 0.32
C ALA A 309 20.59 2.21 1.21
N VAL A 310 21.15 1.44 2.14
CA VAL A 310 22.15 1.96 3.13
C VAL A 310 23.34 2.62 2.46
N ASP A 311 23.76 2.11 1.31
CA ASP A 311 24.84 2.63 0.47
C ASP A 311 24.36 3.61 -0.61
N GLY A 312 23.07 3.97 -0.60
CA GLY A 312 22.47 4.92 -1.54
C GLY A 312 23.00 6.34 -1.36
N ASP A 313 23.05 7.08 -2.47
CA ASP A 313 23.51 8.47 -2.50
C ASP A 313 22.32 9.43 -2.31
N ALA A 314 22.25 10.09 -1.16
CA ALA A 314 21.22 11.08 -0.85
C ALA A 314 21.20 12.28 -1.82
N SER A 315 22.26 12.52 -2.58
CA SER A 315 22.27 13.56 -3.64
C SER A 315 21.41 13.17 -4.83
N VAL A 316 21.34 11.88 -5.17
CA VAL A 316 20.45 11.35 -6.21
C VAL A 316 19.01 11.52 -5.77
N VAL A 317 18.70 11.14 -4.52
CA VAL A 317 17.37 11.33 -3.92
C VAL A 317 16.91 12.79 -4.03
N LYS A 318 17.79 13.75 -3.71
CA LYS A 318 17.48 15.19 -3.83
C LYS A 318 17.20 15.60 -5.26
N ALA A 319 18.04 15.18 -6.20
CA ALA A 319 17.88 15.50 -7.62
C ALA A 319 16.56 14.96 -8.18
N ASP A 320 16.20 13.74 -7.82
CA ASP A 320 14.92 13.13 -8.23
C ASP A 320 13.72 13.84 -7.62
N ILE A 321 13.79 14.26 -6.35
CA ILE A 321 12.75 15.08 -5.72
C ILE A 321 12.55 16.38 -6.50
N GLU A 322 13.61 17.13 -6.79
CA GLU A 322 13.56 18.39 -7.53
C GLU A 322 12.95 18.18 -8.93
N LYS A 323 13.35 17.10 -9.62
CA LYS A 323 12.81 16.73 -10.92
C LYS A 323 11.30 16.45 -10.87
N VAL A 324 10.84 15.68 -9.89
CA VAL A 324 9.41 15.35 -9.74
C VAL A 324 8.60 16.60 -9.41
N ILE A 325 9.09 17.46 -8.51
CA ILE A 325 8.42 18.73 -8.16
C ILE A 325 8.28 19.62 -9.41
N GLU A 326 9.31 19.73 -10.24
CA GLU A 326 9.25 20.54 -11.45
C GLU A 326 8.29 19.93 -12.49
N LEU A 327 8.32 18.59 -12.70
CA LEU A 327 7.40 17.89 -13.62
C LEU A 327 5.93 18.04 -13.19
N ARG A 328 5.68 18.13 -11.88
CA ARG A 328 4.31 18.23 -11.31
C ARG A 328 3.90 19.64 -10.95
N LYS A 329 4.70 20.64 -11.29
CA LYS A 329 4.44 22.04 -10.94
C LYS A 329 3.05 22.50 -11.37
N GLY A 330 2.27 22.95 -10.38
CA GLY A 330 0.89 23.42 -10.60
C GLY A 330 -0.14 22.30 -10.81
N LYS A 331 0.25 21.04 -10.62
CA LYS A 331 -0.65 19.88 -10.69
C LYS A 331 -0.62 19.12 -9.35
N PRO A 332 -1.75 18.59 -8.86
CA PRO A 332 -1.78 17.83 -7.61
C PRO A 332 -0.96 16.54 -7.72
N PHE A 333 -0.23 16.19 -6.65
CA PHE A 333 0.48 14.93 -6.49
C PHE A 333 0.85 14.69 -5.03
N LEU A 334 1.26 13.47 -4.70
CA LEU A 334 1.88 13.14 -3.42
C LEU A 334 3.36 12.81 -3.68
N LEU A 335 4.25 13.28 -2.80
CA LEU A 335 5.69 13.04 -2.89
C LEU A 335 6.07 11.88 -1.95
N ALA A 336 6.50 10.76 -2.50
CA ALA A 336 6.97 9.60 -1.74
C ALA A 336 7.91 8.76 -2.61
N PRO A 337 8.73 7.86 -2.03
CA PRO A 337 9.49 6.90 -2.80
C PRO A 337 8.60 6.07 -3.72
N SER A 338 9.15 5.61 -4.85
CA SER A 338 8.40 4.85 -5.87
C SER A 338 7.81 3.53 -5.35
N CYS A 339 8.35 2.99 -4.26
CA CYS A 339 7.84 1.80 -3.56
C CYS A 339 8.25 1.85 -2.07
N THR A 340 8.04 0.75 -1.33
CA THR A 340 8.56 0.54 0.02
C THR A 340 10.08 0.65 0.01
N VAL A 341 10.64 1.53 0.85
CA VAL A 341 12.10 1.69 0.92
C VAL A 341 12.76 0.46 1.56
N PRO A 342 14.02 0.14 1.22
CA PRO A 342 14.74 -1.00 1.77
C PRO A 342 14.80 -1.01 3.30
N THR A 343 14.98 -2.19 3.87
CA THR A 343 15.30 -2.38 5.29
C THR A 343 16.56 -3.25 5.36
N PRO A 344 17.68 -2.71 5.90
CA PRO A 344 17.85 -1.36 6.45
C PRO A 344 17.84 -0.25 5.40
N VAL A 345 17.57 0.99 5.83
CA VAL A 345 17.41 2.16 4.98
C VAL A 345 18.50 3.20 5.25
N SER A 346 18.87 4.01 4.25
CA SER A 346 19.71 5.19 4.39
C SER A 346 18.95 6.30 5.15
N GLU A 347 19.39 6.62 6.37
CA GLU A 347 18.81 7.74 7.13
C GLU A 347 19.04 9.09 6.43
N GLU A 348 20.15 9.26 5.71
CA GLU A 348 20.43 10.48 4.95
C GLU A 348 19.46 10.68 3.80
N SER A 349 19.09 9.61 3.10
CA SER A 349 18.08 9.63 2.05
C SER A 349 16.69 9.95 2.60
N LEU A 350 16.30 9.35 3.73
CA LEU A 350 15.03 9.70 4.41
C LEU A 350 15.01 11.15 4.89
N LYS A 351 16.14 11.64 5.42
CA LYS A 351 16.29 13.03 5.84
C LYS A 351 16.18 14.00 4.67
N ALA A 352 16.74 13.64 3.51
CA ALA A 352 16.62 14.44 2.30
C ALA A 352 15.14 14.56 1.85
N LEU A 353 14.40 13.46 1.87
CA LEU A 353 12.97 13.45 1.55
C LEU A 353 12.14 14.24 2.59
N ALA A 354 12.40 14.06 3.88
CA ALA A 354 11.70 14.79 4.94
C ALA A 354 11.95 16.31 4.86
N ALA A 355 13.17 16.72 4.43
CA ALA A 355 13.52 18.13 4.24
C ALA A 355 12.84 18.77 3.00
N ALA A 356 12.31 17.97 2.09
CA ALA A 356 11.61 18.46 0.88
C ALA A 356 10.12 18.79 1.13
N ARG A 357 9.69 18.79 2.39
CA ARG A 357 8.31 19.15 2.76
C ARG A 357 7.94 20.54 2.23
N ALA A 358 6.72 20.69 1.68
CA ALA A 358 6.20 21.93 1.11
C ALA A 358 5.77 22.97 2.16
#